data_2029a9e1baf0a9cf164e08a647437e2a
#
_entry.id   2029a9e1baf0a9cf164e08a647437e2a
#
_cell.length_a   1.000
_cell.length_b   1.000
_cell.length_c   1.000
_cell.angle_alpha   90.00
_cell.angle_beta   90.00
_cell.angle_gamma   90.00
#
_symmetry.space_group_name_H-M   'P 1'
#
loop_
_entity.id
_entity.type
_entity.pdbx_description
1 polymer ?
#
loop_
_entity_poly.entity_id
_entity_poly.type
_entity_poly.pdbx_seq_one_letter_code
_entity_poly.pdbx_strand_id
1 'polypeptide(L)'
;MKNKMSLQANSLSKSYGPKVVVNDVSINVKQGEIVGLLGPNGAGKTTTFYSIVGLIKPDEGSVYLGGKDITSLPMFQRARNGICYLAQEASVFRNLSVRDNILAVLEHQGISKEKQEEKVEVLMKEFGLVEISDSMGKVLSGGERRRTEIARALATDPKFILLDEPFAGVDPIAVEEIQSIVNSLKKKDIGILITDHNVDETLSITDRSYLMFEGKLLKSGTSEELAADEQVRKLYLGQRFELKRKI
;
A
#
# COMPACT_ATOMS: atom_id res chain seq x y z
N MET A 1 19.30 -18.78 2.57
CA MET A 1 18.44 -17.58 2.47
C MET A 1 17.04 -18.06 2.09
N LYS A 2 15.99 -17.77 2.88
CA LYS A 2 14.61 -18.05 2.45
C LYS A 2 14.33 -17.21 1.20
N ASN A 3 13.87 -17.87 0.13
CA ASN A 3 13.51 -17.17 -1.10
C ASN A 3 12.31 -16.24 -0.77
N LYS A 4 12.54 -14.92 -0.74
CA LYS A 4 11.49 -13.95 -0.43
C LYS A 4 10.44 -13.97 -1.53
N MET A 5 9.16 -14.03 -1.13
CA MET A 5 8.06 -13.96 -2.07
C MET A 5 8.04 -12.59 -2.76
N SER A 6 7.56 -12.55 -4.00
CA SER A 6 7.37 -11.30 -4.74
C SER A 6 5.94 -11.16 -5.26
N LEU A 7 5.47 -9.93 -5.32
CA LEU A 7 4.28 -9.50 -6.05
C LEU A 7 4.76 -8.81 -7.33
N GLN A 8 4.35 -9.34 -8.49
CA GLN A 8 4.83 -8.89 -9.79
C GLN A 8 3.65 -8.54 -10.69
N ALA A 9 3.78 -7.43 -11.38
CA ALA A 9 2.95 -7.07 -12.50
C ALA A 9 3.85 -7.03 -13.74
N ASN A 10 3.49 -7.75 -14.78
CA ASN A 10 4.29 -7.87 -16.00
C ASN A 10 3.50 -7.35 -17.18
N SER A 11 4.06 -6.35 -17.88
CA SER A 11 3.54 -5.77 -19.13
C SER A 11 2.06 -5.40 -19.08
N LEU A 12 1.62 -4.77 -17.96
CA LEU A 12 0.24 -4.36 -17.82
C LEU A 12 -0.13 -3.28 -18.82
N SER A 13 -1.24 -3.48 -19.54
CA SER A 13 -1.85 -2.47 -20.40
C SER A 13 -3.34 -2.32 -20.09
N LYS A 14 -3.84 -1.08 -20.16
CA LYS A 14 -5.24 -0.75 -19.94
C LYS A 14 -5.69 0.45 -20.75
N SER A 15 -6.82 0.28 -21.44
CA SER A 15 -7.46 1.34 -22.21
C SER A 15 -8.90 1.58 -21.72
N TYR A 16 -9.36 2.81 -21.88
CA TYR A 16 -10.76 3.19 -21.70
C TYR A 16 -11.25 3.87 -22.98
N GLY A 17 -12.05 3.15 -23.75
CA GLY A 17 -12.40 3.58 -25.10
C GLY A 17 -11.12 3.74 -25.96
N PRO A 18 -10.95 4.85 -26.67
CA PRO A 18 -9.76 5.08 -27.50
C PRO A 18 -8.50 5.48 -26.71
N LYS A 19 -8.63 5.77 -25.41
CA LYS A 19 -7.53 6.28 -24.59
C LYS A 19 -6.77 5.15 -23.92
N VAL A 20 -5.51 4.95 -24.29
CA VAL A 20 -4.56 4.08 -23.57
C VAL A 20 -4.11 4.82 -22.30
N VAL A 21 -4.41 4.26 -21.12
CA VAL A 21 -4.09 4.87 -19.81
C VAL A 21 -2.86 4.21 -19.19
N VAL A 22 -2.67 2.92 -19.41
CA VAL A 22 -1.49 2.15 -19.00
C VAL A 22 -0.99 1.38 -20.23
N ASN A 23 0.31 1.44 -20.49
CA ASN A 23 0.93 0.86 -21.67
C ASN A 23 2.25 0.18 -21.30
N ASP A 24 2.25 -1.15 -21.26
CA ASP A 24 3.41 -2.01 -21.00
C ASP A 24 4.14 -1.69 -19.68
N VAL A 25 3.39 -1.63 -18.58
CA VAL A 25 3.93 -1.30 -17.25
C VAL A 25 4.26 -2.58 -16.48
N SER A 26 5.53 -2.71 -16.05
CA SER A 26 6.01 -3.82 -15.23
C SER A 26 6.53 -3.34 -13.88
N ILE A 27 6.02 -3.93 -12.80
CA ILE A 27 6.34 -3.58 -11.40
C ILE A 27 6.62 -4.86 -10.62
N ASN A 28 7.60 -4.81 -9.74
CA ASN A 28 7.91 -5.91 -8.82
C ASN A 28 8.07 -5.37 -7.40
N VAL A 29 7.51 -6.07 -6.41
CA VAL A 29 7.66 -5.78 -4.97
C VAL A 29 8.08 -7.06 -4.28
N LYS A 30 9.13 -7.02 -3.45
CA LYS A 30 9.58 -8.16 -2.62
C LYS A 30 9.10 -8.01 -1.19
N GLN A 31 8.93 -9.13 -0.48
CA GLN A 31 8.68 -9.07 0.97
C GLN A 31 9.82 -8.33 1.69
N GLY A 32 9.46 -7.49 2.67
CA GLY A 32 10.41 -6.65 3.40
C GLY A 32 10.99 -5.50 2.57
N GLU A 33 10.29 -5.05 1.53
CA GLU A 33 10.67 -3.92 0.69
C GLU A 33 9.52 -2.90 0.63
N ILE A 34 9.85 -1.62 0.66
CA ILE A 34 8.90 -0.52 0.42
C ILE A 34 9.15 0.03 -0.97
N VAL A 35 8.16 -0.07 -1.85
CA VAL A 35 8.23 0.36 -3.24
C VAL A 35 7.23 1.50 -3.48
N GLY A 36 7.70 2.59 -4.07
CA GLY A 36 6.86 3.70 -4.51
C GLY A 36 6.38 3.55 -5.96
N LEU A 37 5.14 3.95 -6.22
CA LEU A 37 4.61 4.15 -7.57
C LEU A 37 4.22 5.62 -7.72
N LEU A 38 5.10 6.40 -8.34
CA LEU A 38 5.06 7.85 -8.40
C LEU A 38 4.73 8.34 -9.80
N GLY A 39 4.38 9.61 -9.92
CA GLY A 39 4.13 10.28 -11.20
C GLY A 39 3.05 11.36 -11.08
N PRO A 40 2.92 12.23 -12.07
CA PRO A 40 1.91 13.29 -12.09
C PRO A 40 0.48 12.74 -12.17
N ASN A 41 -0.50 13.61 -11.96
CA ASN A 41 -1.91 13.26 -12.15
C ASN A 41 -2.16 12.82 -13.60
N GLY A 42 -2.92 11.75 -13.78
CA GLY A 42 -3.18 11.17 -15.11
C GLY A 42 -2.07 10.29 -15.67
N ALA A 43 -0.96 10.06 -14.95
CA ALA A 43 0.13 9.18 -15.39
C ALA A 43 -0.22 7.69 -15.46
N GLY A 44 -1.40 7.26 -14.98
CA GLY A 44 -1.83 5.86 -14.99
C GLY A 44 -1.57 5.10 -13.67
N LYS A 45 -1.06 5.78 -12.62
CA LYS A 45 -0.73 5.16 -11.32
C LYS A 45 -1.90 4.38 -10.73
N THR A 46 -3.04 5.04 -10.52
CA THR A 46 -4.23 4.43 -9.92
C THR A 46 -4.74 3.24 -10.73
N THR A 47 -4.74 3.32 -12.05
CA THR A 47 -5.15 2.21 -12.93
C THR A 47 -4.19 1.02 -12.81
N THR A 48 -2.89 1.26 -12.80
CA THR A 48 -1.86 0.23 -12.58
C THR A 48 -2.00 -0.40 -11.20
N PHE A 49 -2.12 0.43 -10.18
CA PHE A 49 -2.28 0.00 -8.79
C PHE A 49 -3.54 -0.85 -8.61
N TYR A 50 -4.69 -0.40 -9.13
CA TYR A 50 -5.95 -1.14 -9.07
C TYR A 50 -5.95 -2.43 -9.89
N SER A 51 -5.15 -2.50 -10.96
CA SER A 51 -4.92 -3.76 -11.68
C SER A 51 -4.16 -4.77 -10.82
N ILE A 52 -3.19 -4.31 -10.00
CA ILE A 52 -2.45 -5.15 -9.06
C ILE A 52 -3.34 -5.57 -7.87
N VAL A 53 -4.18 -4.67 -7.37
CA VAL A 53 -5.17 -4.97 -6.29
C VAL A 53 -6.23 -5.97 -6.75
N GLY A 54 -6.60 -5.94 -8.04
CA GLY A 54 -7.69 -6.74 -8.62
C GLY A 54 -9.05 -6.07 -8.62
N LEU A 55 -9.07 -4.73 -8.51
CA LEU A 55 -10.26 -3.89 -8.70
C LEU A 55 -10.52 -3.62 -10.18
N ILE A 56 -9.47 -3.56 -11.00
CA ILE A 56 -9.53 -3.37 -12.44
C ILE A 56 -8.87 -4.58 -13.11
N LYS A 57 -9.51 -5.14 -14.13
CA LYS A 57 -8.89 -6.17 -14.96
C LYS A 57 -8.05 -5.46 -16.05
N PRO A 58 -6.75 -5.75 -16.16
CA PRO A 58 -5.94 -5.25 -17.26
C PRO A 58 -6.43 -5.86 -18.59
N ASP A 59 -6.20 -5.16 -19.69
CA ASP A 59 -6.51 -5.66 -21.03
C ASP A 59 -5.42 -6.63 -21.50
N GLU A 60 -4.14 -6.33 -21.15
CA GLU A 60 -2.99 -7.18 -21.42
C GLU A 60 -2.07 -7.24 -20.19
N GLY A 61 -1.17 -8.21 -20.19
CA GLY A 61 -0.23 -8.44 -19.11
C GLY A 61 -0.78 -9.35 -18.02
N SER A 62 0.01 -9.53 -16.96
CA SER A 62 -0.28 -10.50 -15.91
C SER A 62 0.20 -10.03 -14.54
N VAL A 63 -0.48 -10.51 -13.47
CA VAL A 63 -0.09 -10.27 -12.08
C VAL A 63 0.22 -11.60 -11.40
N TYR A 64 1.39 -11.68 -10.76
CA TYR A 64 1.88 -12.89 -10.07
C TYR A 64 2.12 -12.63 -8.58
N LEU A 65 1.79 -13.61 -7.76
CA LEU A 65 2.13 -13.63 -6.35
C LEU A 65 2.94 -14.90 -6.03
N GLY A 66 4.22 -14.75 -5.71
CA GLY A 66 5.10 -15.87 -5.45
C GLY A 66 5.19 -16.87 -6.61
N GLY A 67 5.14 -16.38 -7.86
CA GLY A 67 5.14 -17.19 -9.09
C GLY A 67 3.77 -17.74 -9.51
N LYS A 68 2.73 -17.60 -8.68
CA LYS A 68 1.35 -18.00 -9.02
C LYS A 68 0.67 -16.86 -9.76
N ASP A 69 0.08 -17.14 -10.93
CA ASP A 69 -0.75 -16.18 -11.65
C ASP A 69 -2.04 -15.91 -10.87
N ILE A 70 -2.29 -14.62 -10.60
CA ILE A 70 -3.47 -14.11 -9.90
C ILE A 70 -4.24 -13.09 -10.76
N THR A 71 -3.91 -12.97 -12.03
CA THR A 71 -4.45 -11.93 -12.94
C THR A 71 -5.97 -11.92 -12.97
N SER A 72 -6.57 -13.11 -13.08
CA SER A 72 -8.03 -13.27 -13.15
C SER A 72 -8.72 -13.27 -11.78
N LEU A 73 -7.96 -13.32 -10.68
CA LEU A 73 -8.54 -13.38 -9.33
C LEU A 73 -9.09 -12.01 -8.93
N PRO A 74 -10.34 -11.92 -8.44
CA PRO A 74 -10.90 -10.70 -7.88
C PRO A 74 -10.20 -10.36 -6.55
N MET A 75 -10.34 -9.09 -6.11
CA MET A 75 -9.67 -8.55 -4.92
C MET A 75 -9.81 -9.44 -3.68
N PHE A 76 -11.01 -9.98 -3.38
CA PHE A 76 -11.22 -10.81 -2.17
C PHE A 76 -10.42 -12.12 -2.20
N GLN A 77 -10.21 -12.71 -3.38
CA GLN A 77 -9.36 -13.90 -3.52
C GLN A 77 -7.88 -13.54 -3.41
N ARG A 78 -7.46 -12.37 -3.93
CA ARG A 78 -6.08 -11.86 -3.73
C ARG A 78 -5.84 -11.58 -2.25
N ALA A 79 -6.82 -11.03 -1.52
CA ALA A 79 -6.73 -10.83 -0.07
C ALA A 79 -6.50 -12.16 0.68
N ARG A 80 -7.25 -13.22 0.35
CA ARG A 80 -7.04 -14.56 0.93
C ARG A 80 -5.68 -15.18 0.59
N ASN A 81 -5.02 -14.71 -0.46
CA ASN A 81 -3.65 -15.13 -0.81
C ASN A 81 -2.58 -14.25 -0.12
N GLY A 82 -2.97 -13.23 0.67
CA GLY A 82 -2.07 -12.41 1.46
C GLY A 82 -1.78 -11.02 0.87
N ILE A 83 -2.62 -10.49 -0.01
CA ILE A 83 -2.54 -9.10 -0.49
C ILE A 83 -3.59 -8.27 0.23
N CYS A 84 -3.16 -7.30 1.04
CA CYS A 84 -4.07 -6.35 1.67
C CYS A 84 -4.06 -5.02 0.92
N TYR A 85 -5.23 -4.41 0.79
CA TYR A 85 -5.40 -3.09 0.20
C TYR A 85 -5.96 -2.12 1.25
N LEU A 86 -5.30 -1.00 1.39
CA LEU A 86 -5.73 0.12 2.22
C LEU A 86 -6.02 1.32 1.32
N ALA A 87 -7.30 1.62 1.16
CA ALA A 87 -7.79 2.72 0.33
C ALA A 87 -7.39 4.09 0.88
N GLN A 88 -7.43 5.10 0.01
CA GLN A 88 -7.30 6.51 0.39
C GLN A 88 -8.45 6.93 1.31
N GLU A 89 -9.69 6.55 0.96
CA GLU A 89 -10.85 6.84 1.80
C GLU A 89 -10.90 5.97 3.04
N ALA A 90 -11.44 6.55 4.11
CA ALA A 90 -11.62 5.85 5.37
C ALA A 90 -12.48 4.59 5.23
N SER A 91 -11.91 3.45 5.60
CA SER A 91 -12.54 2.13 5.48
C SER A 91 -13.00 1.54 6.83
N VAL A 92 -12.79 2.26 7.94
CA VAL A 92 -13.20 1.81 9.27
C VAL A 92 -14.72 1.56 9.33
N PHE A 93 -15.14 0.48 9.96
CA PHE A 93 -16.56 0.23 10.22
C PHE A 93 -17.07 1.21 11.28
N ARG A 94 -17.80 2.23 10.83
CA ARG A 94 -18.18 3.39 11.64
C ARG A 94 -19.03 3.05 12.86
N ASN A 95 -19.84 1.99 12.80
CA ASN A 95 -20.76 1.54 13.85
C ASN A 95 -20.21 0.35 14.65
N LEU A 96 -18.95 0.00 14.48
CA LEU A 96 -18.24 -0.96 15.31
C LEU A 96 -17.22 -0.24 16.19
N SER A 97 -16.92 -0.82 17.36
CA SER A 97 -15.80 -0.36 18.19
C SER A 97 -14.45 -0.58 17.50
N VAL A 98 -13.39 0.03 18.01
CA VAL A 98 -12.02 -0.23 17.54
C VAL A 98 -11.70 -1.73 17.62
N ARG A 99 -12.02 -2.34 18.78
CA ARG A 99 -11.85 -3.77 19.00
C ARG A 99 -12.62 -4.60 17.99
N ASP A 100 -13.91 -4.30 17.79
CA ASP A 100 -14.77 -5.05 16.88
C ASP A 100 -14.37 -4.85 15.42
N ASN A 101 -13.80 -3.70 15.04
CA ASN A 101 -13.23 -3.50 13.73
C ASN A 101 -12.12 -4.51 13.40
N ILE A 102 -11.29 -4.85 14.39
CA ILE A 102 -10.20 -5.84 14.22
C ILE A 102 -10.78 -7.25 14.29
N LEU A 103 -11.67 -7.52 15.25
CA LEU A 103 -12.28 -8.83 15.46
C LEU A 103 -13.09 -9.30 14.24
N ALA A 104 -13.84 -8.41 13.59
CA ALA A 104 -14.72 -8.73 12.45
C ALA A 104 -14.00 -9.43 11.30
N VAL A 105 -12.73 -9.13 11.05
CA VAL A 105 -11.97 -9.79 9.98
C VAL A 105 -11.39 -11.13 10.43
N LEU A 106 -11.19 -11.33 11.74
CA LEU A 106 -10.69 -12.58 12.31
C LEU A 106 -11.75 -13.67 12.35
N GLU A 107 -13.03 -13.31 12.55
CA GLU A 107 -14.15 -14.26 12.56
C GLU A 107 -14.24 -15.11 11.29
N HIS A 108 -13.78 -14.56 10.15
CA HIS A 108 -13.80 -15.24 8.86
C HIS A 108 -12.55 -16.07 8.56
N GLN A 109 -11.58 -16.13 9.50
CA GLN A 109 -10.32 -16.86 9.28
C GLN A 109 -10.34 -18.31 9.76
N GLY A 110 -11.42 -18.76 10.42
CA GLY A 110 -11.55 -20.14 10.89
C GLY A 110 -10.59 -20.50 12.05
N ILE A 111 -10.05 -19.50 12.76
CA ILE A 111 -9.26 -19.66 13.97
C ILE A 111 -10.15 -19.65 15.22
N SER A 112 -9.71 -20.30 16.32
CA SER A 112 -10.50 -20.36 17.55
C SER A 112 -10.71 -18.99 18.17
N LYS A 113 -11.76 -18.82 18.97
CA LYS A 113 -12.08 -17.54 19.64
C LYS A 113 -10.95 -17.06 20.54
N GLU A 114 -10.29 -17.95 21.25
CA GLU A 114 -9.14 -17.62 22.10
C GLU A 114 -8.00 -17.01 21.29
N LYS A 115 -7.70 -17.55 20.11
CA LYS A 115 -6.68 -17.01 19.19
C LYS A 115 -7.10 -15.70 18.55
N GLN A 116 -8.41 -15.51 18.30
CA GLN A 116 -8.93 -14.22 17.83
C GLN A 116 -8.70 -13.15 18.86
N GLU A 117 -9.07 -13.42 20.12
CA GLU A 117 -8.90 -12.51 21.25
C GLU A 117 -7.43 -12.15 21.49
N GLU A 118 -6.55 -13.14 21.56
CA GLU A 118 -5.10 -12.94 21.71
C GLU A 118 -4.56 -12.01 20.61
N LYS A 119 -4.96 -12.25 19.36
CA LYS A 119 -4.50 -11.47 18.21
C LYS A 119 -5.02 -10.03 18.24
N VAL A 120 -6.29 -9.83 18.65
CA VAL A 120 -6.86 -8.49 18.85
C VAL A 120 -6.06 -7.73 19.90
N GLU A 121 -5.79 -8.34 21.08
CA GLU A 121 -5.03 -7.69 22.14
C GLU A 121 -3.61 -7.32 21.71
N VAL A 122 -2.92 -8.21 20.99
CA VAL A 122 -1.57 -7.94 20.46
C VAL A 122 -1.60 -6.74 19.53
N LEU A 123 -2.53 -6.72 18.57
CA LEU A 123 -2.65 -5.62 17.60
C LEU A 123 -3.04 -4.31 18.27
N MET A 124 -3.96 -4.35 19.23
CA MET A 124 -4.36 -3.15 19.96
C MET A 124 -3.21 -2.53 20.76
N LYS A 125 -2.41 -3.36 21.42
CA LYS A 125 -1.19 -2.90 22.13
C LYS A 125 -0.16 -2.33 21.15
N GLU A 126 0.10 -3.03 20.06
CA GLU A 126 1.08 -2.62 19.06
C GLU A 126 0.75 -1.25 18.41
N PHE A 127 -0.54 -0.99 18.16
CA PHE A 127 -0.99 0.24 17.51
C PHE A 127 -1.46 1.33 18.48
N GLY A 128 -1.26 1.15 19.79
CA GLY A 128 -1.67 2.13 20.80
C GLY A 128 -3.17 2.41 20.80
N LEU A 129 -3.98 1.36 20.66
CA LEU A 129 -5.44 1.44 20.55
C LEU A 129 -6.17 0.97 21.82
N VAL A 130 -5.42 0.56 22.86
CA VAL A 130 -6.00 -0.04 24.07
C VAL A 130 -6.98 0.92 24.78
N GLU A 131 -6.57 2.17 24.98
CA GLU A 131 -7.35 3.20 25.68
C GLU A 131 -8.65 3.57 24.95
N ILE A 132 -8.71 3.32 23.65
CA ILE A 132 -9.87 3.64 22.80
C ILE A 132 -10.57 2.39 22.28
N SER A 133 -10.34 1.23 22.91
CA SER A 133 -10.88 -0.08 22.54
C SER A 133 -12.37 -0.05 22.20
N ASP A 134 -13.16 0.60 23.07
CA ASP A 134 -14.61 0.64 23.00
C ASP A 134 -15.14 1.85 22.21
N SER A 135 -14.24 2.73 21.75
CA SER A 135 -14.62 3.89 20.94
C SER A 135 -15.13 3.46 19.57
N MET A 136 -16.27 4.02 19.16
CA MET A 136 -16.89 3.70 17.87
C MET A 136 -16.07 4.31 16.72
N GLY A 137 -15.98 3.61 15.59
CA GLY A 137 -15.23 4.05 14.41
C GLY A 137 -15.61 5.46 13.90
N LYS A 138 -16.84 5.89 14.12
CA LYS A 138 -17.34 7.21 13.68
C LYS A 138 -16.79 8.40 14.47
N VAL A 139 -16.25 8.19 15.67
CA VAL A 139 -15.75 9.26 16.56
C VAL A 139 -14.22 9.34 16.58
N LEU A 140 -13.53 8.44 15.89
CA LEU A 140 -12.08 8.39 15.85
C LEU A 140 -11.48 9.60 15.11
N SER A 141 -10.41 10.14 15.66
CA SER A 141 -9.53 11.08 14.95
C SER A 141 -8.92 10.44 13.69
N GLY A 142 -8.34 11.25 12.81
CA GLY A 142 -7.68 10.74 11.58
C GLY A 142 -6.59 9.70 11.86
N GLY A 143 -5.71 9.99 12.83
CA GLY A 143 -4.63 9.08 13.23
C GLY A 143 -5.14 7.79 13.87
N GLU A 144 -6.07 7.87 14.84
CA GLU A 144 -6.67 6.69 15.48
C GLU A 144 -7.37 5.80 14.47
N ARG A 145 -8.13 6.41 13.55
CA ARG A 145 -8.79 5.71 12.46
C ARG A 145 -7.79 4.97 11.58
N ARG A 146 -6.71 5.64 11.16
CA ARG A 146 -5.68 5.03 10.31
C ARG A 146 -4.95 3.89 11.02
N ARG A 147 -4.61 4.05 12.30
CA ARG A 147 -4.03 2.95 13.11
C ARG A 147 -4.99 1.77 13.22
N THR A 148 -6.29 2.01 13.42
CA THR A 148 -7.32 0.95 13.45
C THR A 148 -7.42 0.21 12.12
N GLU A 149 -7.41 0.92 10.99
CA GLU A 149 -7.44 0.32 9.65
C GLU A 149 -6.22 -0.56 9.38
N ILE A 150 -5.04 -0.10 9.79
CA ILE A 150 -3.81 -0.88 9.61
C ILE A 150 -3.80 -2.10 10.54
N ALA A 151 -4.20 -1.96 11.80
CA ALA A 151 -4.34 -3.07 12.74
C ALA A 151 -5.30 -4.14 12.20
N ARG A 152 -6.47 -3.71 11.68
CA ARG A 152 -7.43 -4.59 11.01
C ARG A 152 -6.82 -5.29 9.80
N ALA A 153 -6.05 -4.59 8.98
CA ALA A 153 -5.37 -5.16 7.83
C ALA A 153 -4.36 -6.25 8.25
N LEU A 154 -3.58 -5.99 9.30
CA LEU A 154 -2.60 -6.94 9.83
C LEU A 154 -3.23 -8.17 10.49
N ALA A 155 -4.48 -8.06 10.96
CA ALA A 155 -5.21 -9.20 11.49
C ALA A 155 -5.31 -10.36 10.48
N THR A 156 -5.20 -10.09 9.18
CA THR A 156 -5.24 -11.11 8.13
C THR A 156 -3.88 -11.74 7.78
N ASP A 157 -2.81 -11.41 8.49
CA ASP A 157 -1.41 -11.85 8.24
C ASP A 157 -0.98 -11.61 6.77
N PRO A 158 -1.07 -10.38 6.26
CA PRO A 158 -0.78 -10.10 4.87
C PRO A 158 0.72 -10.28 4.58
N LYS A 159 1.03 -10.74 3.37
CA LYS A 159 2.41 -10.79 2.84
C LYS A 159 2.78 -9.50 2.12
N PHE A 160 1.76 -8.83 1.57
CA PHE A 160 1.89 -7.54 0.90
C PHE A 160 0.76 -6.61 1.32
N ILE A 161 1.11 -5.34 1.53
CA ILE A 161 0.15 -4.27 1.79
C ILE A 161 0.30 -3.22 0.68
N LEU A 162 -0.81 -2.86 0.06
CA LEU A 162 -0.90 -1.85 -0.97
C LEU A 162 -1.60 -0.62 -0.38
N LEU A 163 -0.89 0.50 -0.32
CA LEU A 163 -1.34 1.76 0.26
C LEU A 163 -1.65 2.77 -0.84
N ASP A 164 -2.90 3.17 -0.93
CA ASP A 164 -3.37 4.16 -1.90
C ASP A 164 -3.41 5.54 -1.26
N GLU A 165 -2.52 6.43 -1.69
CA GLU A 165 -2.36 7.80 -1.23
C GLU A 165 -2.41 7.97 0.32
N PRO A 166 -1.56 7.25 1.08
CA PRO A 166 -1.64 7.23 2.55
C PRO A 166 -1.33 8.58 3.22
N PHE A 167 -0.69 9.52 2.51
CA PHE A 167 -0.30 10.84 3.03
C PHE A 167 -1.23 11.97 2.56
N ALA A 168 -2.23 11.66 1.70
CA ALA A 168 -3.11 12.65 1.14
C ALA A 168 -4.03 13.28 2.20
N GLY A 169 -3.97 14.61 2.34
CA GLY A 169 -4.85 15.34 3.26
C GLY A 169 -4.60 15.05 4.75
N VAL A 170 -3.43 14.52 5.09
CA VAL A 170 -3.03 14.18 6.45
C VAL A 170 -2.10 15.27 6.99
N ASP A 171 -2.23 15.60 8.28
CA ASP A 171 -1.33 16.55 8.94
C ASP A 171 0.10 15.98 9.10
N PRO A 172 1.14 16.84 9.24
CA PRO A 172 2.52 16.38 9.28
C PRO A 172 2.85 15.39 10.40
N ILE A 173 2.22 15.52 11.57
CA ILE A 173 2.45 14.61 12.70
C ILE A 173 1.91 13.22 12.36
N ALA A 174 0.70 13.15 11.83
CA ALA A 174 0.10 11.89 11.42
C ALA A 174 0.82 11.25 10.23
N VAL A 175 1.44 12.05 9.32
CA VAL A 175 2.32 11.52 8.27
C VAL A 175 3.52 10.80 8.88
N GLU A 176 4.18 11.36 9.88
CA GLU A 176 5.31 10.72 10.57
C GLU A 176 4.90 9.43 11.28
N GLU A 177 3.72 9.40 11.90
CA GLU A 177 3.16 8.18 12.49
C GLU A 177 2.96 7.09 11.43
N ILE A 178 2.34 7.42 10.29
CA ILE A 178 2.12 6.48 9.18
C ILE A 178 3.47 5.95 8.64
N GLN A 179 4.45 6.82 8.45
CA GLN A 179 5.80 6.43 8.01
C GLN A 179 6.48 5.47 8.99
N SER A 180 6.37 5.74 10.30
CA SER A 180 6.88 4.84 11.35
C SER A 180 6.21 3.47 11.29
N ILE A 181 4.89 3.43 11.13
CA ILE A 181 4.13 2.20 10.96
C ILE A 181 4.61 1.44 9.72
N VAL A 182 4.70 2.09 8.56
CA VAL A 182 5.14 1.47 7.30
C VAL A 182 6.54 0.86 7.46
N ASN A 183 7.47 1.57 8.13
CA ASN A 183 8.79 1.04 8.43
C ASN A 183 8.75 -0.18 9.38
N SER A 184 7.84 -0.20 10.34
CA SER A 184 7.64 -1.37 11.22
C SER A 184 7.15 -2.60 10.45
N LEU A 185 6.24 -2.40 9.48
CA LEU A 185 5.72 -3.46 8.62
C LEU A 185 6.81 -4.08 7.73
N LYS A 186 7.71 -3.25 7.19
CA LYS A 186 8.90 -3.72 6.47
C LYS A 186 9.76 -4.66 7.31
N LYS A 187 9.99 -4.31 8.61
CA LYS A 187 10.74 -5.15 9.55
C LYS A 187 10.07 -6.49 9.85
N LYS A 188 8.76 -6.59 9.64
CA LYS A 188 7.97 -7.83 9.73
C LYS A 188 7.97 -8.65 8.43
N ASP A 189 8.85 -8.35 7.49
CA ASP A 189 8.94 -9.03 6.18
C ASP A 189 7.68 -8.84 5.31
N ILE A 190 6.90 -7.78 5.53
CA ILE A 190 5.76 -7.43 4.68
C ILE A 190 6.27 -6.57 3.52
N GLY A 191 5.92 -6.93 2.27
CA GLY A 191 6.20 -6.11 1.10
C GLY A 191 5.15 -4.99 0.98
N ILE A 192 5.59 -3.77 0.64
CA ILE A 192 4.70 -2.61 0.63
C ILE A 192 4.80 -1.92 -0.73
N LEU A 193 3.64 -1.65 -1.34
CA LEU A 193 3.52 -0.79 -2.51
C LEU A 193 2.73 0.45 -2.12
N ILE A 194 3.32 1.63 -2.33
CA ILE A 194 2.70 2.92 -2.02
C ILE A 194 2.50 3.70 -3.31
N THR A 195 1.31 4.21 -3.55
CA THR A 195 1.08 5.29 -4.52
C THR A 195 0.70 6.56 -3.77
N ASP A 196 1.35 7.67 -4.09
CA ASP A 196 1.04 8.98 -3.51
C ASP A 196 1.44 10.09 -4.46
N HIS A 197 0.82 11.25 -4.30
CA HIS A 197 1.21 12.48 -4.99
C HIS A 197 2.20 13.32 -4.15
N ASN A 198 2.34 13.02 -2.85
CA ASN A 198 3.33 13.62 -1.97
C ASN A 198 4.68 12.91 -2.13
N VAL A 199 5.48 13.44 -3.04
CA VAL A 199 6.74 12.83 -3.48
C VAL A 199 7.78 12.81 -2.36
N ASP A 200 7.90 13.93 -1.63
CA ASP A 200 8.87 14.08 -0.55
C ASP A 200 8.68 13.01 0.52
N GLU A 201 7.44 12.86 0.97
CA GLU A 201 7.10 11.89 2.02
C GLU A 201 7.25 10.45 1.54
N THR A 202 6.92 10.18 0.28
CA THR A 202 7.04 8.83 -0.29
C THR A 202 8.50 8.45 -0.52
N LEU A 203 9.30 9.29 -1.18
CA LEU A 203 10.72 9.01 -1.42
C LEU A 203 11.52 8.93 -0.14
N SER A 204 11.08 9.62 0.94
CA SER A 204 11.79 9.58 2.24
C SER A 204 11.83 8.18 2.85
N ILE A 205 10.84 7.31 2.59
CA ILE A 205 10.70 5.98 3.20
C ILE A 205 10.81 4.82 2.22
N THR A 206 10.78 5.05 0.91
CA THR A 206 10.85 3.95 -0.08
C THR A 206 12.30 3.50 -0.30
N ASP A 207 12.49 2.19 -0.47
CA ASP A 207 13.77 1.61 -0.88
C ASP A 207 14.07 1.94 -2.34
N ARG A 208 13.05 1.83 -3.18
CA ARG A 208 13.06 2.21 -4.60
C ARG A 208 11.67 2.60 -5.05
N SER A 209 11.61 3.28 -6.18
CA SER A 209 10.34 3.71 -6.76
C SER A 209 10.32 3.55 -8.27
N TYR A 210 9.11 3.41 -8.79
CA TYR A 210 8.79 3.48 -10.21
C TYR A 210 8.14 4.83 -10.48
N LEU A 211 8.68 5.58 -11.42
CA LEU A 211 8.09 6.83 -11.88
C LEU A 211 7.33 6.60 -13.19
N MET A 212 6.03 6.84 -13.15
CA MET A 212 5.15 6.78 -14.32
C MET A 212 4.97 8.16 -14.94
N PHE A 213 4.94 8.17 -16.27
CA PHE A 213 4.62 9.34 -17.07
C PHE A 213 3.88 8.91 -18.33
N GLU A 214 2.74 9.55 -18.62
CA GLU A 214 1.91 9.27 -19.82
C GLU A 214 1.62 7.77 -20.05
N GLY A 215 1.24 7.07 -18.98
CA GLY A 215 0.86 5.65 -19.03
C GLY A 215 2.02 4.66 -19.11
N LYS A 216 3.27 5.10 -19.05
CA LYS A 216 4.47 4.25 -19.12
C LYS A 216 5.38 4.44 -17.93
N LEU A 217 6.31 3.50 -17.72
CA LEU A 217 7.41 3.71 -16.80
C LEU A 217 8.45 4.61 -17.46
N LEU A 218 8.68 5.78 -16.85
CA LEU A 218 9.72 6.71 -17.27
C LEU A 218 11.08 6.28 -16.71
N LYS A 219 11.12 5.96 -15.42
CA LYS A 219 12.33 5.60 -14.69
C LYS A 219 12.00 4.70 -13.50
N SER A 220 12.95 3.89 -13.07
CA SER A 220 12.90 3.19 -11.79
C SER A 220 14.28 3.17 -11.16
N GLY A 221 14.35 3.21 -9.84
CA GLY A 221 15.62 3.21 -9.10
C GLY A 221 15.40 3.48 -7.62
N THR A 222 16.49 3.56 -6.86
CA THR A 222 16.47 4.01 -5.48
C THR A 222 16.00 5.46 -5.39
N SER A 223 15.62 5.90 -4.19
CA SER A 223 15.20 7.29 -3.99
C SER A 223 16.33 8.27 -4.34
N GLU A 224 17.58 7.89 -4.06
CA GLU A 224 18.77 8.67 -4.37
C GLU A 224 19.00 8.78 -5.89
N GLU A 225 18.88 7.66 -6.61
CA GLU A 225 19.02 7.63 -8.08
C GLU A 225 17.97 8.49 -8.76
N LEU A 226 16.70 8.40 -8.30
CA LEU A 226 15.61 9.19 -8.86
C LEU A 226 15.76 10.68 -8.53
N ALA A 227 16.20 11.02 -7.32
CA ALA A 227 16.45 12.40 -6.89
C ALA A 227 17.59 13.07 -7.66
N ALA A 228 18.60 12.29 -8.09
CA ALA A 228 19.75 12.78 -8.86
C ALA A 228 19.50 12.85 -10.38
N ASP A 229 18.45 12.17 -10.88
CA ASP A 229 18.19 12.09 -12.32
C ASP A 229 17.63 13.41 -12.88
N GLU A 230 18.28 13.99 -13.88
CA GLU A 230 17.91 15.28 -14.48
C GLU A 230 16.52 15.24 -15.15
N GLN A 231 16.18 14.15 -15.82
CA GLN A 231 14.88 13.99 -16.47
C GLN A 231 13.75 13.91 -15.46
N VAL A 232 13.95 13.15 -14.36
CA VAL A 232 13.01 13.03 -13.24
C VAL A 232 12.81 14.39 -12.57
N ARG A 233 13.90 15.12 -12.32
CA ARG A 233 13.82 16.48 -11.75
C ARG A 233 13.06 17.44 -12.68
N LYS A 234 13.34 17.41 -13.97
CA LYS A 234 12.70 18.30 -14.94
C LYS A 234 11.21 18.03 -15.11
N LEU A 235 10.78 16.78 -15.13
CA LEU A 235 9.40 16.39 -15.45
C LEU A 235 8.51 16.23 -14.23
N TYR A 236 9.09 16.00 -13.04
CA TYR A 236 8.29 15.62 -11.88
C TYR A 236 8.73 16.24 -10.54
N LEU A 237 9.99 16.07 -10.11
CA LEU A 237 10.44 16.52 -8.80
C LEU A 237 10.60 18.04 -8.68
N GLY A 238 10.99 18.70 -9.78
CA GLY A 238 11.42 20.10 -9.78
C GLY A 238 12.91 20.24 -9.46
N GLN A 239 13.50 21.35 -9.92
CA GLN A 239 14.95 21.60 -9.82
C GLN A 239 15.45 21.81 -8.39
N ARG A 240 14.56 22.28 -7.48
CA ARG A 240 14.88 22.56 -6.06
C ARG A 240 14.60 21.39 -5.12
N PHE A 241 14.21 20.22 -5.63
CA PHE A 241 13.92 19.05 -4.81
C PHE A 241 15.17 18.61 -4.02
N GLU A 242 15.00 18.38 -2.71
CA GLU A 242 16.02 17.83 -1.82
C GLU A 242 15.49 16.58 -1.11
N LEU A 243 16.15 15.46 -1.31
CA LEU A 243 15.75 14.21 -0.67
C LEU A 243 16.10 14.20 0.82
N LYS A 244 15.11 14.03 1.68
CA LYS A 244 15.28 13.84 3.13
C LYS A 244 14.90 12.41 3.49
N ARG A 245 15.85 11.56 3.86
CA ARG A 245 15.58 10.17 4.25
C ARG A 245 15.06 10.07 5.68
N LYS A 246 14.06 9.20 5.89
CA LYS A 246 13.44 8.91 7.20
C LYS A 246 13.44 7.41 7.53
N ILE A 247 14.42 6.65 7.00
CA ILE A 247 14.64 5.20 7.25
C ILE A 247 15.93 4.97 8.01
#